data_d469aca307c76fd3ddb8da4c015c5f27
#
_entry.id   d469aca307c76fd3ddb8da4c015c5f27
#
_cell.length_a   1.000
_cell.length_b   1.000
_cell.length_c   1.000
_cell.angle_alpha   90.00
_cell.angle_beta   90.00
_cell.angle_gamma   90.00
#
_symmetry.space_group_name_H-M   'P 1'
#
loop_
_entity.id
_entity.type
_entity.pdbx_description
1 polymer ?
#
loop_
_entity_poly.entity_id
_entity_poly.type
_entity_poly.pdbx_seq_one_letter_code
_entity_poly.pdbx_strand_id
1 'polypeptide(L)'
;MAFTIGLAQSGYPEDGNVIAQAREYVERAMAQGCQLLVFPENFMWPRKLSAKELFDLAEPVDGPFVQAMCEVMREFGLWAVFTMNEINPAGGPPFNVAIVVDGEGQVRGTYRKCHLYDALGVRESDRLSAGDALFTPIETPFCTLGVAICYDLRFPELARAAALAGCELLVYPAAWHVGRAKIEQWETLLRARAIENEIFVAGADRSGRGFVGCSLAADPMGRILAEGAPGTHEDGKDTLVICEIDLERMATTRENMPILEHRRPELY
;
A
#
# COMPACT_ATOMS: atom_id res chain seq x y z
N MET A 1 -5.57 -19.22 -10.55
CA MET A 1 -5.06 -19.52 -9.17
C MET A 1 -5.64 -18.46 -8.24
N ALA A 2 -6.20 -18.87 -7.10
CA ALA A 2 -6.73 -17.93 -6.11
C ALA A 2 -5.86 -17.90 -4.86
N PHE A 3 -5.77 -16.72 -4.21
CA PHE A 3 -5.06 -16.48 -2.96
C PHE A 3 -5.75 -15.40 -2.15
N THR A 4 -5.47 -15.31 -0.86
CA THR A 4 -6.13 -14.38 0.05
C THR A 4 -5.15 -13.30 0.53
N ILE A 5 -5.61 -12.04 0.53
CA ILE A 5 -4.86 -10.91 1.07
C ILE A 5 -5.59 -10.28 2.24
N GLY A 6 -4.83 -9.70 3.16
CA GLY A 6 -5.31 -8.85 4.23
C GLY A 6 -4.91 -7.39 4.01
N LEU A 7 -5.84 -6.46 4.24
CA LEU A 7 -5.57 -5.03 4.25
C LEU A 7 -5.76 -4.53 5.69
N ALA A 8 -4.68 -4.14 6.33
CA ALA A 8 -4.72 -3.61 7.69
C ALA A 8 -5.24 -2.16 7.67
N GLN A 9 -6.47 -1.97 8.08
CA GLN A 9 -7.04 -0.65 8.33
C GLN A 9 -6.77 -0.29 9.78
N SER A 10 -5.61 0.30 10.06
CA SER A 10 -5.15 0.55 11.43
C SER A 10 -4.97 2.02 11.75
N GLY A 11 -5.34 2.40 12.97
CA GLY A 11 -4.94 3.66 13.60
C GLY A 11 -3.52 3.62 14.15
N TYR A 12 -3.19 4.61 14.95
CA TYR A 12 -1.96 4.59 15.75
C TYR A 12 -2.19 3.68 16.98
N PRO A 13 -1.21 2.83 17.36
CA PRO A 13 -1.35 1.98 18.53
C PRO A 13 -1.45 2.81 19.83
N GLU A 14 -2.43 2.48 20.69
CA GLU A 14 -2.67 3.21 21.94
C GLU A 14 -1.48 3.12 22.90
N ASP A 15 -0.81 1.99 22.95
CA ASP A 15 0.36 1.74 23.79
C ASP A 15 1.69 2.22 23.15
N GLY A 16 1.62 2.75 21.92
CA GLY A 16 2.79 3.20 21.15
C GLY A 16 3.65 2.05 20.59
N ASN A 17 3.22 0.80 20.70
CA ASN A 17 3.99 -0.37 20.25
C ASN A 17 3.55 -0.85 18.85
N VAL A 18 4.17 -0.30 17.82
CA VAL A 18 3.88 -0.61 16.41
C VAL A 18 4.17 -2.08 16.06
N ILE A 19 5.21 -2.68 16.65
CA ILE A 19 5.56 -4.09 16.37
C ILE A 19 4.54 -5.03 17.01
N ALA A 20 4.03 -4.73 18.21
CA ALA A 20 2.95 -5.50 18.81
C ALA A 20 1.66 -5.40 17.98
N GLN A 21 1.33 -4.20 17.49
CA GLN A 21 0.20 -4.00 16.57
C GLN A 21 0.40 -4.79 15.27
N ALA A 22 1.60 -4.78 14.69
CA ALA A 22 1.90 -5.58 13.49
C ALA A 22 1.66 -7.06 13.74
N ARG A 23 2.15 -7.59 14.86
CA ARG A 23 1.97 -9.00 15.25
C ARG A 23 0.50 -9.38 15.37
N GLU A 24 -0.32 -8.54 16.01
CA GLU A 24 -1.77 -8.77 16.12
C GLU A 24 -2.44 -8.87 14.74
N TYR A 25 -2.11 -7.96 13.81
CA TYR A 25 -2.62 -8.04 12.45
C TYR A 25 -2.16 -9.29 11.71
N VAL A 26 -0.91 -9.70 11.88
CA VAL A 26 -0.36 -10.92 11.27
C VAL A 26 -1.08 -12.16 11.80
N GLU A 27 -1.28 -12.28 13.11
CA GLU A 27 -2.03 -13.39 13.72
C GLU A 27 -3.46 -13.48 13.17
N ARG A 28 -4.15 -12.34 13.06
CA ARG A 28 -5.50 -12.25 12.47
C ARG A 28 -5.50 -12.63 10.99
N ALA A 29 -4.52 -12.17 10.20
CA ALA A 29 -4.39 -12.51 8.79
C ALA A 29 -4.11 -14.00 8.58
N MET A 30 -3.22 -14.58 9.37
CA MET A 30 -2.92 -16.02 9.34
C MET A 30 -4.15 -16.87 9.69
N ALA A 31 -4.95 -16.46 10.68
CA ALA A 31 -6.19 -17.13 11.04
C ALA A 31 -7.24 -17.12 9.90
N GLN A 32 -7.12 -16.19 8.93
CA GLN A 32 -7.96 -16.09 7.73
C GLN A 32 -7.30 -16.68 6.48
N GLY A 33 -6.13 -17.31 6.60
CA GLY A 33 -5.40 -17.93 5.49
C GLY A 33 -4.80 -16.95 4.49
N CYS A 34 -4.48 -15.73 4.91
CA CYS A 34 -3.84 -14.75 4.04
C CYS A 34 -2.42 -15.18 3.65
N GLN A 35 -2.04 -14.92 2.42
CA GLN A 35 -0.68 -15.05 1.90
C GLN A 35 0.08 -13.71 1.87
N LEU A 36 -0.65 -12.60 1.83
CA LEU A 36 -0.10 -11.25 1.83
C LEU A 36 -0.87 -10.37 2.81
N LEU A 37 -0.16 -9.56 3.58
CA LEU A 37 -0.72 -8.50 4.43
C LEU A 37 -0.17 -7.15 4.00
N VAL A 38 -1.06 -6.18 3.76
CA VAL A 38 -0.69 -4.81 3.42
C VAL A 38 -1.03 -3.90 4.59
N PHE A 39 -0.03 -3.22 5.14
CA PHE A 39 -0.17 -2.21 6.18
C PHE A 39 -0.37 -0.82 5.56
N PRO A 40 -0.95 0.14 6.30
CA PRO A 40 -1.16 1.49 5.79
C PRO A 40 0.14 2.31 5.69
N GLU A 41 0.06 3.48 5.07
CA GLU A 41 1.16 4.46 5.02
C GLU A 41 1.52 4.99 6.41
N ASN A 42 2.78 5.37 6.63
CA ASN A 42 3.34 5.82 7.90
C ASN A 42 3.21 4.79 9.04
N PHE A 43 3.22 3.51 8.72
CA PHE A 43 3.02 2.44 9.71
C PHE A 43 4.14 2.39 10.77
N MET A 44 5.35 2.76 10.41
CA MET A 44 6.51 2.78 11.32
C MET A 44 6.25 3.58 12.62
N TRP A 45 5.36 4.58 12.60
CA TRP A 45 5.22 5.51 13.71
C TRP A 45 3.98 5.29 14.55
N PRO A 46 4.10 5.36 15.89
CA PRO A 46 2.96 5.22 16.79
C PRO A 46 2.09 6.48 16.87
N ARG A 47 2.49 7.57 16.23
CA ARG A 47 1.79 8.86 16.18
C ARG A 47 2.27 9.70 15.01
N LYS A 48 1.54 10.76 14.69
CA LYS A 48 2.00 11.76 13.73
C LYS A 48 3.26 12.47 14.24
N LEU A 49 4.28 12.54 13.40
CA LEU A 49 5.54 13.22 13.68
C LEU A 49 5.61 14.61 13.03
N SER A 50 6.35 15.52 13.65
CA SER A 50 6.81 16.78 13.05
C SER A 50 7.90 16.51 12.00
N ALA A 51 8.21 17.51 11.16
CA ALA A 51 9.30 17.40 10.18
C ALA A 51 10.66 17.10 10.83
N LYS A 52 10.94 17.75 11.98
CA LYS A 52 12.17 17.51 12.72
C LYS A 52 12.25 16.09 13.27
N GLU A 53 11.17 15.57 13.84
CA GLU A 53 11.14 14.20 14.35
C GLU A 53 11.28 13.18 13.22
N LEU A 54 10.65 13.39 12.05
CA LEU A 54 10.83 12.53 10.89
C LEU A 54 12.31 12.48 10.46
N PHE A 55 12.99 13.62 10.47
CA PHE A 55 14.40 13.69 10.13
C PHE A 55 15.29 12.97 11.18
N ASP A 56 15.03 13.23 12.46
CA ASP A 56 15.87 12.72 13.56
C ASP A 56 15.69 11.21 13.79
N LEU A 57 14.50 10.66 13.46
CA LEU A 57 14.10 9.29 13.77
C LEU A 57 14.04 8.37 12.55
N ALA A 58 14.31 8.89 11.34
CA ALA A 58 14.39 8.06 10.15
C ALA A 58 15.49 7.01 10.29
N GLU A 59 15.26 5.82 9.72
CA GLU A 59 16.18 4.69 9.78
C GLU A 59 16.67 4.29 8.38
N PRO A 60 17.81 3.61 8.23
CA PRO A 60 18.16 2.94 6.98
C PRO A 60 17.18 1.76 6.74
N VAL A 61 17.08 1.31 5.49
CA VAL A 61 16.19 0.19 5.11
C VAL A 61 16.50 -1.11 5.85
N ASP A 62 17.73 -1.30 6.30
CA ASP A 62 18.18 -2.41 7.13
C ASP A 62 18.19 -2.08 8.64
N GLY A 63 17.49 -1.01 9.04
CA GLY A 63 17.41 -0.52 10.42
C GLY A 63 16.53 -1.37 11.34
N PRO A 64 16.50 -1.02 12.63
CA PRO A 64 15.81 -1.78 13.67
C PRO A 64 14.33 -2.03 13.39
N PHE A 65 13.60 -1.07 12.83
CA PHE A 65 12.18 -1.25 12.52
C PHE A 65 11.97 -2.34 11.46
N VAL A 66 12.71 -2.28 10.33
CA VAL A 66 12.58 -3.27 9.27
C VAL A 66 13.02 -4.65 9.76
N GLN A 67 14.10 -4.73 10.54
CA GLN A 67 14.56 -5.99 11.13
C GLN A 67 13.46 -6.63 12.01
N ALA A 68 12.81 -5.84 12.88
CA ALA A 68 11.72 -6.33 13.72
C ALA A 68 10.52 -6.80 12.90
N MET A 69 10.13 -6.07 11.83
CA MET A 69 9.08 -6.49 10.91
C MET A 69 9.45 -7.79 10.18
N CYS A 70 10.69 -7.92 9.70
CA CYS A 70 11.20 -9.14 9.06
C CYS A 70 11.14 -10.35 10.00
N GLU A 71 11.46 -10.17 11.28
CA GLU A 71 11.35 -11.24 12.30
C GLU A 71 9.90 -11.69 12.48
N VAL A 72 8.95 -10.75 12.56
CA VAL A 72 7.52 -11.07 12.64
C VAL A 72 7.08 -11.84 11.38
N MET A 73 7.43 -11.39 10.18
CA MET A 73 7.03 -12.07 8.94
C MET A 73 7.63 -13.49 8.86
N ARG A 74 8.88 -13.65 9.26
CA ARG A 74 9.55 -14.97 9.29
C ARG A 74 8.90 -15.95 10.26
N GLU A 75 8.49 -15.47 11.44
CA GLU A 75 7.85 -16.30 12.45
C GLU A 75 6.54 -16.93 11.94
N PHE A 76 5.78 -16.17 11.15
CA PHE A 76 4.46 -16.60 10.66
C PHE A 76 4.48 -17.11 9.20
N GLY A 77 5.58 -16.96 8.48
CA GLY A 77 5.67 -17.35 7.07
C GLY A 77 4.83 -16.48 6.14
N LEU A 78 4.54 -15.21 6.50
CA LEU A 78 3.63 -14.32 5.80
C LEU A 78 4.37 -13.26 4.98
N TRP A 79 3.95 -13.04 3.72
CA TRP A 79 4.39 -11.88 2.96
C TRP A 79 3.73 -10.59 3.45
N ALA A 80 4.47 -9.49 3.45
CA ALA A 80 3.90 -8.21 3.84
C ALA A 80 4.43 -7.04 3.02
N VAL A 81 3.58 -5.99 2.92
CA VAL A 81 3.97 -4.66 2.47
C VAL A 81 3.68 -3.69 3.61
N PHE A 82 4.68 -2.93 4.03
CA PHE A 82 4.56 -1.89 5.06
C PHE A 82 5.40 -0.67 4.69
N THR A 83 5.23 0.44 5.40
CA THR A 83 5.94 1.68 5.09
C THR A 83 6.78 2.16 6.25
N MET A 84 7.88 2.82 5.91
CA MET A 84 8.82 3.45 6.83
C MET A 84 9.29 4.81 6.33
N ASN A 85 10.04 5.54 7.16
CA ASN A 85 10.82 6.70 6.71
C ASN A 85 12.31 6.34 6.67
N GLU A 86 12.87 6.37 5.46
CA GLU A 86 14.28 6.05 5.20
C GLU A 86 15.14 7.32 5.29
N ILE A 87 16.29 7.22 5.95
CA ILE A 87 17.31 8.26 5.90
C ILE A 87 17.69 8.55 4.45
N ASN A 88 17.73 9.84 4.09
CA ASN A 88 18.25 10.22 2.77
C ASN A 88 19.79 10.17 2.78
N PRO A 89 20.42 9.25 2.03
CA PRO A 89 21.90 9.13 2.04
C PRO A 89 22.62 10.36 1.48
N ALA A 90 21.95 11.17 0.67
CA ALA A 90 22.50 12.40 0.12
C ALA A 90 22.36 13.61 1.09
N GLY A 91 21.74 13.37 2.26
CA GLY A 91 21.33 14.43 3.19
C GLY A 91 20.00 15.06 2.79
N GLY A 92 19.41 15.82 3.71
CA GLY A 92 18.09 16.43 3.50
C GLY A 92 16.94 15.60 4.10
N PRO A 93 15.67 15.91 3.75
CA PRO A 93 14.51 15.21 4.29
C PRO A 93 14.52 13.70 3.96
N PRO A 94 14.01 12.84 4.86
CA PRO A 94 13.92 11.41 4.63
C PRO A 94 12.95 11.07 3.49
N PHE A 95 12.99 9.83 3.02
CA PHE A 95 12.01 9.29 2.06
C PHE A 95 10.87 8.59 2.81
N ASN A 96 9.69 8.59 2.19
CA ASN A 96 8.59 7.68 2.53
C ASN A 96 8.75 6.42 1.66
N VAL A 97 8.98 5.28 2.29
CA VAL A 97 9.37 4.05 1.59
C VAL A 97 8.39 2.92 1.91
N ALA A 98 7.93 2.22 0.88
CA ALA A 98 7.28 0.93 1.04
C ALA A 98 8.31 -0.19 0.95
N ILE A 99 8.21 -1.15 1.86
CA ILE A 99 9.05 -2.34 1.94
C ILE A 99 8.19 -3.56 1.65
N VAL A 100 8.68 -4.46 0.80
CA VAL A 100 8.09 -5.78 0.58
C VAL A 100 8.97 -6.82 1.24
N VAL A 101 8.40 -7.62 2.14
CA VAL A 101 9.08 -8.69 2.85
C VAL A 101 8.40 -10.01 2.56
N ASP A 102 9.17 -11.07 2.32
CA ASP A 102 8.66 -12.42 2.11
C ASP A 102 8.43 -13.20 3.43
N GLY A 103 7.85 -14.40 3.32
CA GLY A 103 7.60 -15.27 4.47
C GLY A 103 8.87 -15.83 5.12
N GLU A 104 10.05 -15.65 4.54
CA GLU A 104 11.34 -15.97 5.15
C GLU A 104 11.96 -14.77 5.88
N GLY A 105 11.25 -13.63 5.89
CA GLY A 105 11.69 -12.37 6.49
C GLY A 105 12.80 -11.69 5.68
N GLN A 106 12.84 -11.90 4.36
CA GLN A 106 13.78 -11.24 3.48
C GLN A 106 13.13 -10.05 2.79
N VAL A 107 13.80 -8.92 2.74
CA VAL A 107 13.38 -7.76 1.95
C VAL A 107 13.51 -8.11 0.47
N ARG A 108 12.39 -8.10 -0.24
CA ARG A 108 12.30 -8.45 -1.66
C ARG A 108 12.24 -7.23 -2.57
N GLY A 109 11.81 -6.11 -2.04
CA GLY A 109 11.75 -4.85 -2.79
C GLY A 109 11.51 -3.65 -1.89
N THR A 110 11.93 -2.49 -2.40
CA THR A 110 11.73 -1.19 -1.76
C THR A 110 11.23 -0.18 -2.78
N TYR A 111 10.37 0.73 -2.35
CA TYR A 111 9.86 1.79 -3.21
C TYR A 111 9.80 3.11 -2.45
N ARG A 112 10.53 4.11 -2.91
CA ARG A 112 10.44 5.49 -2.43
C ARG A 112 9.30 6.21 -3.12
N LYS A 113 8.36 6.76 -2.36
CA LYS A 113 7.20 7.50 -2.88
C LYS A 113 7.64 8.58 -3.87
N CYS A 114 7.16 8.51 -5.11
CA CYS A 114 7.55 9.44 -6.17
C CYS A 114 6.75 10.74 -6.12
N HIS A 115 5.46 10.68 -5.81
CA HIS A 115 4.59 11.86 -5.81
C HIS A 115 4.26 12.28 -4.38
N LEU A 116 4.84 13.41 -3.96
CA LEU A 116 4.57 13.99 -2.65
C LEU A 116 3.27 14.80 -2.65
N TYR A 117 2.52 14.72 -1.55
CA TYR A 117 1.23 15.38 -1.41
C TYR A 117 1.39 16.87 -1.08
N ASP A 118 1.54 17.68 -2.13
CA ASP A 118 1.59 19.14 -2.06
C ASP A 118 0.27 19.73 -2.54
N ALA A 119 -0.79 19.53 -1.74
CA ALA A 119 -2.13 19.96 -2.09
C ALA A 119 -2.99 20.24 -0.85
N LEU A 120 -4.04 21.04 -1.04
CA LEU A 120 -5.05 21.35 -0.02
C LEU A 120 -4.46 21.86 1.32
N GLY A 121 -3.41 22.68 1.23
CA GLY A 121 -2.74 23.28 2.40
C GLY A 121 -1.74 22.35 3.09
N VAL A 122 -1.51 21.16 2.57
CA VAL A 122 -0.42 20.26 2.97
C VAL A 122 0.74 20.41 2.00
N ARG A 123 1.96 20.44 2.51
CA ARG A 123 3.21 20.39 1.73
C ARG A 123 4.09 19.28 2.27
N GLU A 124 3.94 18.10 1.67
CA GLU A 124 4.73 16.93 2.07
C GLU A 124 6.21 17.12 1.70
N SER A 125 6.49 17.86 0.60
CA SER A 125 7.85 18.20 0.15
C SER A 125 8.65 19.06 1.15
N ASP A 126 7.99 19.73 2.09
CA ASP A 126 8.70 20.45 3.18
C ASP A 126 9.35 19.49 4.21
N ARG A 127 8.98 18.19 4.18
CA ARG A 127 9.36 17.19 5.20
C ARG A 127 9.93 15.91 4.65
N LEU A 128 9.67 15.59 3.38
CA LEU A 128 10.07 14.36 2.73
C LEU A 128 10.72 14.64 1.37
N SER A 129 11.61 13.76 0.97
CA SER A 129 12.19 13.73 -0.37
C SER A 129 11.37 12.83 -1.29
N ALA A 130 11.23 13.22 -2.55
CA ALA A 130 10.60 12.38 -3.58
C ALA A 130 11.57 11.28 -4.05
N GLY A 131 11.02 10.09 -4.31
CA GLY A 131 11.71 9.03 -5.04
C GLY A 131 11.91 9.40 -6.51
N ASP A 132 12.84 8.75 -7.17
CA ASP A 132 13.27 8.99 -8.56
C ASP A 132 13.03 7.80 -9.49
N ALA A 133 12.45 6.70 -8.98
CA ALA A 133 12.17 5.50 -9.74
C ALA A 133 10.84 4.86 -9.35
N LEU A 134 10.13 4.33 -10.34
CA LEU A 134 8.93 3.52 -10.09
C LEU A 134 9.30 2.15 -9.53
N PHE A 135 8.39 1.55 -8.78
CA PHE A 135 8.55 0.18 -8.31
C PHE A 135 8.48 -0.79 -9.50
N THR A 136 9.50 -1.61 -9.63
CA THR A 136 9.46 -2.73 -10.58
C THR A 136 8.67 -3.88 -9.94
N PRO A 137 7.55 -4.32 -10.55
CA PRO A 137 6.79 -5.44 -10.03
C PRO A 137 7.66 -6.68 -9.80
N ILE A 138 7.43 -7.39 -8.71
CA ILE A 138 8.19 -8.57 -8.32
C ILE A 138 7.33 -9.83 -8.35
N GLU A 139 7.93 -10.93 -8.74
CA GLU A 139 7.30 -12.25 -8.65
C GLU A 139 7.24 -12.71 -7.20
N THR A 140 6.06 -13.15 -6.78
CA THR A 140 5.80 -13.82 -5.51
C THR A 140 5.28 -15.24 -5.79
N PRO A 141 5.17 -16.11 -4.77
CA PRO A 141 4.59 -17.45 -4.99
C PRO A 141 3.12 -17.44 -5.46
N PHE A 142 2.43 -16.31 -5.42
CA PHE A 142 0.99 -16.21 -5.69
C PHE A 142 0.62 -15.19 -6.78
N CYS A 143 1.42 -14.18 -7.06
CA CYS A 143 1.19 -13.21 -8.15
C CYS A 143 2.43 -12.33 -8.42
N THR A 144 2.40 -11.58 -9.52
CA THR A 144 3.33 -10.47 -9.76
C THR A 144 2.81 -9.23 -9.05
N LEU A 145 3.50 -8.85 -7.95
CA LEU A 145 3.11 -7.77 -7.03
C LEU A 145 3.73 -6.43 -7.41
N GLY A 146 2.91 -5.40 -7.56
CA GLY A 146 3.31 -4.00 -7.67
C GLY A 146 2.99 -3.22 -6.39
N VAL A 147 3.74 -2.16 -6.14
CA VAL A 147 3.55 -1.28 -4.96
C VAL A 147 3.63 0.18 -5.37
N ALA A 148 2.73 0.99 -4.82
CA ALA A 148 2.76 2.45 -4.88
C ALA A 148 2.23 3.01 -3.55
N ILE A 149 2.41 4.30 -3.26
CA ILE A 149 2.04 4.86 -1.95
C ILE A 149 1.03 5.99 -2.11
N CYS A 150 -0.16 5.82 -1.51
CA CYS A 150 -1.13 6.89 -1.22
C CYS A 150 -1.37 7.85 -2.39
N TYR A 151 -0.71 9.02 -2.41
CA TYR A 151 -0.91 10.05 -3.41
C TYR A 151 -0.54 9.62 -4.83
N ASP A 152 0.34 8.62 -4.99
CA ASP A 152 0.66 7.99 -6.28
C ASP A 152 -0.59 7.46 -6.99
N LEU A 153 -1.65 7.12 -6.24
CA LEU A 153 -2.95 6.70 -6.79
C LEU A 153 -3.55 7.71 -7.76
N ARG A 154 -3.22 9.00 -7.65
CA ARG A 154 -3.74 10.05 -8.53
C ARG A 154 -3.07 10.09 -9.91
N PHE A 155 -1.98 9.38 -10.07
CA PHE A 155 -1.16 9.38 -11.28
C PHE A 155 -1.38 8.08 -12.07
N PRO A 156 -2.24 8.09 -13.12
CA PRO A 156 -2.56 6.88 -13.88
C PRO A 156 -1.33 6.28 -14.58
N GLU A 157 -0.34 7.10 -14.88
CA GLU A 157 0.91 6.70 -15.52
C GLU A 157 1.65 5.63 -14.72
N LEU A 158 1.65 5.75 -13.38
CA LEU A 158 2.33 4.79 -12.49
C LEU A 158 1.66 3.41 -12.57
N ALA A 159 0.33 3.36 -12.44
CA ALA A 159 -0.42 2.11 -12.52
C ALA A 159 -0.29 1.47 -13.92
N ARG A 160 -0.30 2.31 -14.97
CA ARG A 160 -0.07 1.86 -16.35
C ARG A 160 1.32 1.27 -16.52
N ALA A 161 2.36 1.91 -16.00
CA ALA A 161 3.72 1.39 -16.05
C ALA A 161 3.85 0.04 -15.34
N ALA A 162 3.25 -0.09 -14.14
CA ALA A 162 3.23 -1.34 -13.40
C ALA A 162 2.53 -2.46 -14.20
N ALA A 163 1.35 -2.20 -14.78
CA ALA A 163 0.62 -3.18 -15.58
C ALA A 163 1.42 -3.63 -16.82
N LEU A 164 2.07 -2.70 -17.51
CA LEU A 164 2.92 -3.02 -18.66
C LEU A 164 4.19 -3.80 -18.27
N ALA A 165 4.63 -3.69 -17.03
CA ALA A 165 5.71 -4.49 -16.45
C ALA A 165 5.23 -5.85 -15.90
N GLY A 166 3.97 -6.24 -16.17
CA GLY A 166 3.43 -7.55 -15.80
C GLY A 166 2.76 -7.61 -14.43
N CYS A 167 2.54 -6.48 -13.77
CA CYS A 167 1.84 -6.45 -12.48
C CYS A 167 0.43 -7.09 -12.59
N GLU A 168 0.11 -7.95 -11.63
CA GLU A 168 -1.20 -8.60 -11.50
C GLU A 168 -2.00 -8.05 -10.32
N LEU A 169 -1.31 -7.70 -9.22
CA LEU A 169 -1.88 -7.03 -8.06
C LEU A 169 -1.05 -5.79 -7.73
N LEU A 170 -1.65 -4.60 -7.81
CA LEU A 170 -1.03 -3.34 -7.41
C LEU A 170 -1.61 -2.90 -6.07
N VAL A 171 -0.75 -2.76 -5.04
CA VAL A 171 -1.17 -2.36 -3.70
C VAL A 171 -0.75 -0.93 -3.36
N TYR A 172 -1.61 -0.24 -2.60
CA TYR A 172 -1.42 1.13 -2.15
C TYR A 172 -1.54 1.22 -0.62
N PRO A 173 -0.42 1.12 0.14
CA PRO A 173 -0.38 1.68 1.49
C PRO A 173 -0.76 3.15 1.47
N ALA A 174 -1.72 3.58 2.31
CA ALA A 174 -2.21 4.95 2.32
C ALA A 174 -2.51 5.49 3.73
N ALA A 175 -2.41 6.79 3.85
CA ALA A 175 -2.92 7.61 4.94
C ALA A 175 -3.78 8.72 4.31
N TRP A 176 -4.91 8.32 3.70
CA TRP A 176 -5.73 9.18 2.87
C TRP A 176 -6.54 10.14 3.74
N HIS A 177 -6.19 11.40 3.69
CA HIS A 177 -6.81 12.42 4.55
C HIS A 177 -8.29 12.61 4.27
N VAL A 178 -9.06 12.83 5.35
CA VAL A 178 -10.48 13.24 5.26
C VAL A 178 -10.62 14.58 4.54
N GLY A 179 -11.81 14.82 3.98
CA GLY A 179 -12.16 16.05 3.28
C GLY A 179 -13.36 15.85 2.35
N ARG A 180 -13.76 16.92 1.68
CA ARG A 180 -14.88 16.85 0.75
C ARG A 180 -14.59 15.87 -0.38
N ALA A 181 -15.52 14.94 -0.63
CA ALA A 181 -15.44 13.90 -1.67
C ALA A 181 -14.19 12.99 -1.60
N LYS A 182 -13.54 12.87 -0.43
CA LYS A 182 -12.29 12.12 -0.32
C LYS A 182 -12.50 10.60 -0.35
N ILE A 183 -13.61 10.12 0.20
CA ILE A 183 -14.03 8.70 0.11
C ILE A 183 -14.34 8.36 -1.34
N GLU A 184 -15.17 9.14 -2.01
CA GLU A 184 -15.55 8.94 -3.41
C GLU A 184 -14.33 8.99 -4.33
N GLN A 185 -13.38 9.89 -4.08
CA GLN A 185 -12.13 9.96 -4.85
C GLN A 185 -11.26 8.72 -4.64
N TRP A 186 -11.13 8.24 -3.40
CA TRP A 186 -10.38 7.04 -3.06
C TRP A 186 -10.93 5.81 -3.77
N GLU A 187 -12.22 5.55 -3.60
CA GLU A 187 -12.92 4.44 -4.24
C GLU A 187 -12.82 4.52 -5.77
N THR A 188 -13.19 5.69 -6.33
CA THR A 188 -13.19 5.90 -7.79
C THR A 188 -11.80 5.68 -8.39
N LEU A 189 -10.74 6.18 -7.75
CA LEU A 189 -9.39 6.07 -8.28
C LEU A 189 -8.87 4.62 -8.20
N LEU A 190 -9.08 3.90 -7.10
CA LEU A 190 -8.67 2.49 -7.00
C LEU A 190 -9.36 1.65 -8.07
N ARG A 191 -10.66 1.83 -8.25
CA ARG A 191 -11.44 1.13 -9.29
C ARG A 191 -11.00 1.54 -10.71
N ALA A 192 -10.72 2.81 -10.94
CA ALA A 192 -10.20 3.27 -12.23
C ALA A 192 -8.86 2.63 -12.57
N ARG A 193 -7.92 2.56 -11.60
CA ARG A 193 -6.63 1.88 -11.81
C ARG A 193 -6.80 0.40 -12.12
N ALA A 194 -7.79 -0.26 -11.51
CA ALA A 194 -8.11 -1.66 -11.84
C ALA A 194 -8.67 -1.82 -13.25
N ILE A 195 -9.68 -1.02 -13.62
CA ILE A 195 -10.37 -1.11 -14.92
C ILE A 195 -9.43 -0.79 -16.08
N GLU A 196 -8.76 0.37 -16.03
CA GLU A 196 -7.93 0.85 -17.14
C GLU A 196 -6.66 0.04 -17.39
N ASN A 197 -6.25 -0.79 -16.42
CA ASN A 197 -5.04 -1.61 -16.48
C ASN A 197 -5.33 -3.12 -16.47
N GLU A 198 -6.57 -3.53 -16.28
CA GLU A 198 -7.00 -4.93 -16.20
C GLU A 198 -6.18 -5.73 -15.19
N ILE A 199 -5.97 -5.15 -13.99
CA ILE A 199 -5.26 -5.76 -12.87
C ILE A 199 -6.11 -5.68 -11.60
N PHE A 200 -5.75 -6.48 -10.58
CA PHE A 200 -6.28 -6.27 -9.24
C PHE A 200 -5.62 -5.04 -8.60
N VAL A 201 -6.40 -4.26 -7.88
CA VAL A 201 -5.91 -3.09 -7.15
C VAL A 201 -6.44 -3.12 -5.73
N ALA A 202 -5.57 -2.91 -4.75
CA ALA A 202 -5.96 -2.88 -3.35
C ALA A 202 -5.30 -1.72 -2.60
N GLY A 203 -6.08 -1.03 -1.77
CA GLY A 203 -5.59 0.06 -0.93
C GLY A 203 -5.78 -0.27 0.56
N ALA A 204 -4.70 -0.24 1.33
CA ALA A 204 -4.74 -0.33 2.79
C ALA A 204 -4.64 1.08 3.36
N ASP A 205 -5.73 1.62 3.87
CA ASP A 205 -5.78 2.99 4.36
C ASP A 205 -5.75 3.06 5.89
N ARG A 206 -5.08 4.07 6.40
CA ARG A 206 -5.03 4.35 7.85
C ARG A 206 -6.39 4.74 8.37
N SER A 207 -6.77 4.21 9.54
CA SER A 207 -7.97 4.61 10.27
C SER A 207 -7.68 5.67 11.33
N GLY A 208 -8.73 6.23 11.93
CA GLY A 208 -8.66 7.19 13.01
C GLY A 208 -8.79 8.65 12.56
N ARG A 209 -8.68 9.55 13.53
CA ARG A 209 -8.92 10.98 13.33
C ARG A 209 -8.03 11.57 12.21
N GLY A 210 -8.67 12.08 11.17
CA GLY A 210 -7.98 12.75 10.05
C GLY A 210 -7.77 11.87 8.83
N PHE A 211 -8.09 10.58 8.89
CA PHE A 211 -7.98 9.63 7.78
C PHE A 211 -9.33 9.05 7.38
N VAL A 212 -9.46 8.64 6.13
CA VAL A 212 -10.70 8.10 5.58
C VAL A 212 -10.95 6.67 6.07
N GLY A 213 -9.93 5.84 6.12
CA GLY A 213 -10.01 4.48 6.60
C GLY A 213 -11.04 3.64 5.85
N CYS A 214 -11.00 3.66 4.53
CA CYS A 214 -11.82 2.82 3.66
C CYS A 214 -10.91 1.90 2.86
N SER A 215 -10.20 0.99 3.55
CA SER A 215 -9.39 -0.01 2.84
C SER A 215 -10.29 -0.83 1.91
N LEU A 216 -9.90 -1.00 0.65
CA LEU A 216 -10.69 -1.76 -0.31
C LEU A 216 -9.82 -2.49 -1.34
N ALA A 217 -10.38 -3.55 -1.94
CA ALA A 217 -9.82 -4.24 -3.08
C ALA A 217 -10.82 -4.28 -4.23
N ALA A 218 -10.34 -4.05 -5.46
CA ALA A 218 -11.12 -4.07 -6.69
C ALA A 218 -10.55 -5.09 -7.70
N ASP A 219 -11.44 -5.79 -8.41
CA ASP A 219 -11.09 -6.68 -9.51
C ASP A 219 -10.83 -5.91 -10.82
N PRO A 220 -10.30 -6.57 -11.88
CA PRO A 220 -10.01 -5.95 -13.17
C PRO A 220 -11.23 -5.30 -13.87
N MET A 221 -12.44 -5.63 -13.46
CA MET A 221 -13.68 -5.01 -13.93
C MET A 221 -14.13 -3.84 -13.05
N GLY A 222 -13.33 -3.48 -12.02
CA GLY A 222 -13.65 -2.43 -11.07
C GLY A 222 -14.72 -2.77 -10.05
N ARG A 223 -15.04 -4.05 -9.87
CA ARG A 223 -15.95 -4.48 -8.79
C ARG A 223 -15.21 -4.45 -7.48
N ILE A 224 -15.81 -3.88 -6.46
CA ILE A 224 -15.28 -3.97 -5.10
C ILE A 224 -15.46 -5.40 -4.62
N LEU A 225 -14.36 -6.06 -4.27
CA LEU A 225 -14.32 -7.42 -3.75
C LEU A 225 -14.46 -7.45 -2.23
N ALA A 226 -13.84 -6.49 -1.57
CA ALA A 226 -13.91 -6.30 -0.13
C ALA A 226 -13.68 -4.83 0.21
N GLU A 227 -14.31 -4.34 1.26
CA GLU A 227 -14.24 -2.95 1.70
C GLU A 227 -14.34 -2.88 3.23
N GLY A 228 -13.50 -2.06 3.83
CA GLY A 228 -13.61 -1.67 5.25
C GLY A 228 -14.56 -0.50 5.44
N ALA A 229 -15.26 -0.46 6.56
CA ALA A 229 -16.08 0.68 6.89
C ALA A 229 -15.24 1.96 7.03
N PRO A 230 -15.79 3.16 6.71
CA PRO A 230 -15.10 4.42 6.93
C PRO A 230 -14.61 4.57 8.36
N GLY A 231 -13.30 4.74 8.54
CA GLY A 231 -12.64 4.84 9.83
C GLY A 231 -12.52 6.27 10.39
N THR A 232 -13.43 7.18 9.99
CA THR A 232 -13.35 8.62 10.30
C THR A 232 -13.69 8.99 11.73
N HIS A 233 -14.22 8.07 12.54
CA HIS A 233 -14.68 8.33 13.92
C HIS A 233 -13.57 8.08 14.95
N GLU A 234 -13.67 8.77 16.10
CA GLU A 234 -12.80 8.56 17.27
C GLU A 234 -12.79 7.08 17.74
N ASP A 235 -13.86 6.36 17.42
CA ASP A 235 -14.02 4.91 17.62
C ASP A 235 -13.56 4.08 16.42
N GLY A 236 -12.80 4.65 15.48
CA GLY A 236 -12.33 3.99 14.27
C GLY A 236 -11.65 2.67 14.62
N LYS A 237 -12.45 1.61 14.69
CA LYS A 237 -11.97 0.28 15.08
C LYS A 237 -10.99 -0.20 14.03
N ASP A 238 -9.84 -0.54 14.48
CA ASP A 238 -8.85 -1.26 13.71
C ASP A 238 -9.50 -2.49 13.10
N THR A 239 -9.48 -2.56 11.76
CA THR A 239 -10.16 -3.60 10.98
C THR A 239 -9.14 -4.28 10.08
N LEU A 240 -9.27 -5.58 9.92
CA LEU A 240 -8.59 -6.35 8.90
C LEU A 240 -9.60 -6.67 7.79
N VAL A 241 -9.41 -6.08 6.63
CA VAL A 241 -10.23 -6.35 5.43
C VAL A 241 -9.62 -7.54 4.69
N ILE A 242 -10.38 -8.61 4.54
CA ILE A 242 -9.94 -9.84 3.88
C ILE A 242 -10.53 -9.90 2.48
N CYS A 243 -9.69 -10.24 1.50
CA CYS A 243 -10.09 -10.34 0.11
C CYS A 243 -9.45 -11.55 -0.57
N GLU A 244 -10.25 -12.32 -1.29
CA GLU A 244 -9.77 -13.34 -2.21
C GLU A 244 -9.47 -12.71 -3.58
N ILE A 245 -8.28 -12.98 -4.10
CA ILE A 245 -7.81 -12.59 -5.43
C ILE A 245 -7.78 -13.83 -6.31
N ASP A 246 -8.57 -13.83 -7.36
CA ASP A 246 -8.62 -14.94 -8.33
C ASP A 246 -8.07 -14.49 -9.69
N LEU A 247 -6.83 -14.87 -9.99
CA LEU A 247 -6.14 -14.46 -11.23
C LEU A 247 -6.83 -14.97 -12.50
N GLU A 248 -7.70 -15.98 -12.43
CA GLU A 248 -8.48 -16.43 -13.60
C GLU A 248 -9.48 -15.37 -14.07
N ARG A 249 -9.99 -14.54 -13.14
CA ARG A 249 -10.84 -13.39 -13.51
C ARG A 249 -10.06 -12.36 -14.33
N MET A 250 -8.79 -12.11 -14.01
CA MET A 250 -7.95 -11.21 -14.78
C MET A 250 -7.68 -11.76 -16.18
N ALA A 251 -7.32 -13.03 -16.29
CA ALA A 251 -7.09 -13.70 -17.57
C ALA A 251 -8.36 -13.63 -18.46
N THR A 252 -9.52 -13.96 -17.89
CA THR A 252 -10.82 -13.88 -18.60
C THR A 252 -11.15 -12.44 -19.02
N THR A 253 -10.85 -11.44 -18.17
CA THR A 253 -11.09 -10.04 -18.52
C THR A 253 -10.23 -9.61 -19.70
N ARG A 254 -8.93 -9.92 -19.68
CA ARG A 254 -7.98 -9.60 -20.76
C ARG A 254 -8.31 -10.31 -22.07
N GLU A 255 -8.80 -11.56 -22.00
CA GLU A 255 -9.24 -12.28 -23.18
C GLU A 255 -10.45 -11.62 -23.86
N ASN A 256 -11.42 -11.16 -23.06
CA ASN A 256 -12.66 -10.56 -23.58
C ASN A 256 -12.52 -9.08 -23.96
N MET A 257 -11.57 -8.35 -23.35
CA MET A 257 -11.40 -6.91 -23.56
C MET A 257 -9.92 -6.54 -23.43
N PRO A 258 -9.05 -6.85 -24.42
CA PRO A 258 -7.61 -6.71 -24.34
C PRO A 258 -7.16 -5.23 -24.46
N ILE A 259 -7.46 -4.40 -23.46
CA ILE A 259 -7.19 -2.94 -23.48
C ILE A 259 -5.70 -2.66 -23.65
N LEU A 260 -4.83 -3.44 -22.98
CA LEU A 260 -3.39 -3.22 -23.04
C LEU A 260 -2.82 -3.47 -24.45
N GLU A 261 -3.41 -4.39 -25.24
CA GLU A 261 -3.05 -4.66 -26.62
C GLU A 261 -3.57 -3.59 -27.60
N HIS A 262 -4.73 -2.99 -27.28
CA HIS A 262 -5.36 -1.95 -28.09
C HIS A 262 -4.72 -0.56 -27.92
N ARG A 263 -3.74 -0.43 -27.04
CA ARG A 263 -3.06 0.86 -26.84
C ARG A 263 -2.36 1.33 -28.12
N ARG A 264 -2.31 2.63 -28.26
CA ARG A 264 -1.63 3.32 -29.36
C ARG A 264 -0.48 4.17 -28.79
N PRO A 265 0.62 3.56 -28.27
CA PRO A 265 1.68 4.30 -27.58
C PRO A 265 2.37 5.34 -28.48
N GLU A 266 2.27 5.20 -29.80
CA GLU A 266 2.78 6.17 -30.75
C GLU A 266 2.00 7.49 -30.79
N LEU A 267 0.87 7.58 -30.11
CA LEU A 267 0.03 8.79 -30.04
C LEU A 267 0.31 9.66 -28.79
N TYR A 268 1.10 9.18 -27.81
CA TYR A 268 1.41 9.89 -26.54
C TYR A 268 2.80 9.63 -26.03
#